data_611afa4a072c8c36f8d89b51b2c5fd82
#
_entry.id   611afa4a072c8c36f8d89b51b2c5fd82
#
_cell.length_a   1.000
_cell.length_b   1.000
_cell.length_c   1.000
_cell.angle_alpha   90.00
_cell.angle_beta   90.00
_cell.angle_gamma   90.00
#
_symmetry.space_group_name_H-M   'P 1'
#
loop_
_entity.id
_entity.type
_entity.pdbx_description
1 polymer ?
#
loop_
_entity_poly.entity_id
_entity_poly.type
_entity_poly.pdbx_seq_one_letter_code
_entity_poly.pdbx_strand_id
1 'polypeptide(L)'
;MKLFIVKTTCITAFAVALLSGCKKERADTDIYASLDNSIADGSFNDLQAVVNQQAAENGFAGLLSETYGKVADDCPTTTFSAPLGEFPNTMTIDFGESCVGYLGLERSGIIMATFTGPYATAGTTITVTTDNYYVNGNKIEGTKTLVNEGLNDDGNIYFSVAVVDGLITLETGETISWDATRTREWREGEGTLALEDDIYAISDGIGADFAASGINRNGVAFTTHIAEPLVKEMDCIWIVSGILEVTPEGLTTRELDFGDGSCDNNATLTIGAFTTEITLPY
;
A
#
# COMPACT_ATOMS: atom_id res chain seq x y z
N MET A 1 -40.61 -88.47 26.57
CA MET A 1 -40.49 -87.25 27.30
C MET A 1 -39.40 -86.44 26.59
N LYS A 2 -39.78 -85.50 25.65
CA LYS A 2 -38.85 -84.74 24.81
C LYS A 2 -38.64 -83.39 25.47
N LEU A 3 -37.35 -83.09 25.83
CA LEU A 3 -36.93 -81.84 26.44
C LEU A 3 -36.66 -80.81 25.33
N PHE A 4 -37.39 -79.69 25.27
CA PHE A 4 -37.15 -78.57 24.39
C PHE A 4 -36.15 -77.58 25.07
N ILE A 5 -34.99 -77.39 24.46
CA ILE A 5 -34.03 -76.39 24.87
C ILE A 5 -34.32 -75.13 24.06
N VAL A 6 -34.79 -74.06 24.67
CA VAL A 6 -34.92 -72.72 24.12
C VAL A 6 -33.59 -72.04 24.21
N LYS A 7 -32.99 -71.72 23.05
CA LYS A 7 -31.81 -70.88 22.98
C LYS A 7 -32.25 -69.40 22.93
N THR A 8 -31.96 -68.71 24.01
CA THR A 8 -32.11 -67.26 24.07
C THR A 8 -30.92 -66.56 23.43
N THR A 9 -31.13 -65.91 22.28
CA THR A 9 -30.13 -65.13 21.59
C THR A 9 -30.16 -63.71 22.17
N CYS A 10 -29.09 -63.32 22.84
CA CYS A 10 -28.90 -61.98 23.39
C CYS A 10 -28.32 -61.09 22.24
N ILE A 11 -29.15 -60.18 21.74
CA ILE A 11 -28.71 -59.16 20.75
C ILE A 11 -28.17 -57.92 21.52
N THR A 12 -26.86 -57.79 21.58
CA THR A 12 -26.19 -56.58 22.10
C THR A 12 -26.20 -55.52 21.03
N ALA A 13 -27.08 -54.51 21.20
CA ALA A 13 -27.09 -53.30 20.39
C ALA A 13 -25.89 -52.41 20.80
N PHE A 14 -24.92 -52.28 19.89
CA PHE A 14 -23.78 -51.37 20.04
C PHE A 14 -24.25 -49.97 19.63
N ALA A 15 -24.56 -49.11 20.60
CA ALA A 15 -24.85 -47.70 20.38
C ALA A 15 -23.52 -46.97 20.07
N VAL A 16 -23.26 -46.68 18.79
CA VAL A 16 -22.16 -45.79 18.37
C VAL A 16 -22.60 -44.36 18.68
N ALA A 17 -22.13 -43.79 19.78
CA ALA A 17 -22.27 -42.38 20.06
C ALA A 17 -21.33 -41.58 19.13
N LEU A 18 -21.90 -40.97 18.10
CA LEU A 18 -21.25 -39.96 17.27
C LEU A 18 -21.00 -38.72 18.15
N LEU A 19 -19.83 -38.63 18.75
CA LEU A 19 -19.35 -37.39 19.33
C LEU A 19 -19.03 -36.43 18.20
N SER A 20 -20.04 -35.69 17.68
CA SER A 20 -19.84 -34.47 16.93
C SER A 20 -19.25 -33.45 17.88
N GLY A 21 -17.93 -33.46 18.02
CA GLY A 21 -17.21 -32.37 18.66
C GLY A 21 -17.44 -31.11 17.84
N CYS A 22 -18.29 -30.20 18.30
CA CYS A 22 -18.25 -28.82 17.87
C CYS A 22 -16.83 -28.31 18.14
N LYS A 23 -15.98 -28.28 17.10
CA LYS A 23 -14.79 -27.44 17.13
C LYS A 23 -15.34 -26.02 17.30
N LYS A 24 -15.16 -25.44 18.49
CA LYS A 24 -15.39 -24.02 18.70
C LYS A 24 -14.42 -23.33 17.75
N GLU A 25 -14.92 -22.83 16.63
CA GLU A 25 -14.15 -22.06 15.69
C GLU A 25 -13.52 -20.89 16.48
N ARG A 26 -12.22 -20.83 16.49
CA ARG A 26 -11.51 -19.73 17.14
C ARG A 26 -11.93 -18.48 16.41
N ALA A 27 -12.38 -17.44 17.10
CA ALA A 27 -12.66 -16.15 16.49
C ALA A 27 -11.41 -15.71 15.71
N ASP A 28 -11.61 -15.34 14.44
CA ASP A 28 -10.56 -14.74 13.63
C ASP A 28 -10.27 -13.33 14.17
N THR A 29 -9.07 -13.14 14.67
CA THR A 29 -8.58 -11.86 15.22
C THR A 29 -7.21 -11.52 14.64
N ASP A 30 -6.81 -12.16 13.53
CA ASP A 30 -5.55 -11.86 12.85
C ASP A 30 -5.65 -10.52 12.12
N ILE A 31 -4.79 -9.58 12.48
CA ILE A 31 -4.73 -8.21 11.90
C ILE A 31 -3.51 -8.01 10.99
N TYR A 32 -2.60 -9.01 10.90
CA TYR A 32 -1.31 -8.80 10.21
C TYR A 32 -1.44 -8.49 8.73
N ALA A 33 -2.40 -9.10 8.03
CA ALA A 33 -2.57 -8.79 6.61
C ALA A 33 -2.96 -7.32 6.38
N SER A 34 -3.78 -6.73 7.26
CA SER A 34 -4.15 -5.31 7.20
C SER A 34 -2.97 -4.39 7.54
N LEU A 35 -2.22 -4.70 8.62
CA LEU A 35 -1.04 -3.92 9.00
C LEU A 35 0.05 -3.99 7.93
N ASP A 36 0.31 -5.17 7.39
CA ASP A 36 1.36 -5.39 6.38
C ASP A 36 1.00 -4.75 5.04
N ASN A 37 -0.28 -4.80 4.64
CA ASN A 37 -0.74 -4.03 3.51
C ASN A 37 -0.55 -2.53 3.72
N SER A 38 -0.83 -2.01 4.93
CA SER A 38 -0.65 -0.58 5.23
C SER A 38 0.82 -0.16 5.19
N ILE A 39 1.74 -1.01 5.67
CA ILE A 39 3.19 -0.77 5.55
C ILE A 39 3.60 -0.70 4.07
N ALA A 40 3.17 -1.68 3.26
CA ALA A 40 3.53 -1.73 1.84
C ALA A 40 2.96 -0.53 1.08
N ASP A 41 1.68 -0.24 1.28
CA ASP A 41 1.01 0.90 0.67
C ASP A 41 1.67 2.23 1.06
N GLY A 42 1.90 2.44 2.36
CA GLY A 42 2.61 3.62 2.88
C GLY A 42 4.00 3.78 2.26
N SER A 43 4.77 2.69 2.19
CA SER A 43 6.12 2.69 1.61
C SER A 43 6.13 3.11 0.13
N PHE A 44 5.23 2.55 -0.69
CA PHE A 44 5.15 2.90 -2.11
C PHE A 44 4.50 4.27 -2.35
N ASN A 45 3.63 4.76 -1.46
CA ASN A 45 3.11 6.13 -1.52
C ASN A 45 4.22 7.14 -1.13
N ASP A 46 5.05 6.83 -0.14
CA ASP A 46 6.21 7.64 0.23
C ASP A 46 7.22 7.75 -0.92
N LEU A 47 7.54 6.66 -1.61
CA LEU A 47 8.39 6.71 -2.81
C LEU A 47 7.89 7.76 -3.82
N GLN A 48 6.58 7.80 -4.08
CA GLN A 48 6.01 8.78 -5.02
C GLN A 48 6.06 10.19 -4.47
N ALA A 49 5.78 10.37 -3.19
CA ALA A 49 5.83 11.68 -2.54
C ALA A 49 7.25 12.28 -2.61
N VAL A 50 8.26 11.49 -2.31
CA VAL A 50 9.67 11.90 -2.41
C VAL A 50 10.05 12.25 -3.86
N VAL A 51 9.63 11.43 -4.84
CA VAL A 51 9.89 11.70 -6.25
C VAL A 51 9.25 13.02 -6.69
N ASN A 52 7.98 13.27 -6.31
CA ASN A 52 7.29 14.52 -6.64
C ASN A 52 7.97 15.72 -5.97
N GLN A 53 8.31 15.60 -4.68
CA GLN A 53 9.01 16.65 -3.94
C GLN A 53 10.34 17.01 -4.61
N GLN A 54 11.19 16.02 -4.86
CA GLN A 54 12.51 16.26 -5.44
C GLN A 54 12.42 16.81 -6.88
N ALA A 55 11.42 16.37 -7.65
CA ALA A 55 11.15 16.94 -8.96
C ALA A 55 10.73 18.43 -8.85
N ALA A 56 9.85 18.76 -7.90
CA ALA A 56 9.38 20.13 -7.69
C ALA A 56 10.49 21.06 -7.19
N GLU A 57 11.28 20.65 -6.19
CA GLU A 57 12.42 21.42 -5.65
C GLU A 57 13.47 21.74 -6.73
N ASN A 58 13.61 20.90 -7.72
CA ASN A 58 14.55 21.07 -8.83
C ASN A 58 13.90 21.68 -10.10
N GLY A 59 12.59 22.02 -10.06
CA GLY A 59 11.86 22.55 -11.22
C GLY A 59 11.80 21.55 -12.38
N PHE A 60 11.73 20.25 -12.07
CA PHE A 60 11.79 19.17 -13.02
C PHE A 60 10.40 18.65 -13.39
N ALA A 61 10.24 18.22 -14.65
CA ALA A 61 9.03 17.60 -15.18
C ALA A 61 7.75 18.46 -15.06
N GLY A 62 7.89 19.78 -14.93
CA GLY A 62 6.78 20.71 -14.79
C GLY A 62 6.20 20.76 -13.37
N LEU A 63 6.80 20.07 -12.42
CA LEU A 63 6.53 20.22 -11.00
C LEU A 63 7.37 21.39 -10.46
N LEU A 64 6.75 22.25 -9.65
CA LEU A 64 7.42 23.38 -9.01
C LEU A 64 7.01 23.38 -7.52
N SER A 65 7.89 23.91 -6.66
CA SER A 65 7.58 24.15 -5.26
C SER A 65 7.97 25.57 -4.89
N GLU A 66 7.07 26.29 -4.24
CA GLU A 66 7.37 27.64 -3.68
C GLU A 66 7.87 27.56 -2.22
N THR A 67 7.58 26.47 -1.51
CA THR A 67 7.62 26.43 -0.05
C THR A 67 8.67 25.50 0.54
N TYR A 68 9.15 24.52 -0.21
CA TYR A 68 10.20 23.65 0.30
C TYR A 68 11.52 24.41 0.33
N GLY A 69 11.73 25.12 1.43
CA GLY A 69 13.08 25.53 1.80
C GLY A 69 13.94 24.27 1.84
N LYS A 70 15.07 24.28 1.12
CA LYS A 70 16.07 23.21 1.26
C LYS A 70 16.18 22.86 2.74
N VAL A 71 15.93 21.62 3.09
CA VAL A 71 16.26 21.13 4.42
C VAL A 71 17.71 21.48 4.65
N ALA A 72 18.04 22.05 5.80
CA ALA A 72 19.33 22.70 6.06
C ALA A 72 20.55 21.76 6.00
N ASP A 73 20.32 20.48 5.79
CA ASP A 73 21.33 19.46 5.58
C ASP A 73 21.40 19.12 4.08
N ASP A 74 22.63 18.93 3.56
CA ASP A 74 22.94 18.66 2.13
C ASP A 74 22.36 17.33 1.59
N CYS A 75 21.25 16.83 2.15
CA CYS A 75 20.61 15.59 1.74
C CYS A 75 19.09 15.74 1.47
N PRO A 76 18.50 14.97 0.54
CA PRO A 76 19.19 14.11 -0.43
C PRO A 76 19.92 14.91 -1.52
N THR A 77 20.86 14.25 -2.20
CA THR A 77 21.48 14.78 -3.42
C THR A 77 20.68 14.30 -4.64
N THR A 78 20.23 15.24 -5.47
CA THR A 78 19.46 14.93 -6.68
C THR A 78 20.24 15.24 -7.94
N THR A 79 20.32 14.29 -8.86
CA THR A 79 21.00 14.43 -10.16
C THR A 79 20.09 13.95 -11.30
N PHE A 80 20.41 14.40 -12.53
CA PHE A 80 19.62 14.12 -13.72
C PHE A 80 20.50 13.55 -14.82
N SER A 81 19.98 12.57 -15.60
CA SER A 81 20.70 11.94 -16.70
C SER A 81 20.77 12.80 -17.97
N ALA A 82 19.91 13.80 -18.10
CA ALA A 82 19.85 14.76 -19.21
C ALA A 82 19.54 16.18 -18.68
N PRO A 83 19.75 17.24 -19.46
CA PRO A 83 19.32 18.59 -19.12
C PRO A 83 17.83 18.66 -18.73
N LEU A 84 17.49 19.58 -17.81
CA LEU A 84 16.11 19.82 -17.44
C LEU A 84 15.25 20.18 -18.65
N GLY A 85 14.08 19.55 -18.76
CA GLY A 85 13.16 19.72 -19.91
C GLY A 85 13.41 18.79 -21.08
N GLU A 86 14.50 18.00 -21.09
CA GLU A 86 14.73 16.92 -22.06
C GLU A 86 14.24 15.59 -21.50
N PHE A 87 13.57 14.79 -22.33
CA PHE A 87 13.02 13.49 -21.99
C PHE A 87 13.36 12.43 -23.05
N PRO A 88 13.49 11.11 -22.68
CA PRO A 88 13.38 10.60 -21.33
C PRO A 88 14.53 11.07 -20.44
N ASN A 89 14.24 11.26 -19.15
CA ASN A 89 15.23 11.70 -18.16
C ASN A 89 15.08 10.92 -16.87
N THR A 90 16.18 10.48 -16.29
CA THR A 90 16.21 9.77 -15.01
C THR A 90 16.72 10.72 -13.94
N MET A 91 15.88 10.96 -12.94
CA MET A 91 16.22 11.63 -11.70
C MET A 91 16.73 10.57 -10.72
N THR A 92 17.92 10.77 -10.19
CA THR A 92 18.52 9.93 -9.15
C THR A 92 18.57 10.74 -7.85
N ILE A 93 17.94 10.21 -6.80
CA ILE A 93 17.82 10.80 -5.47
C ILE A 93 18.66 9.94 -4.52
N ASP A 94 19.77 10.46 -4.05
CA ASP A 94 20.72 9.76 -3.16
C ASP A 94 20.62 10.32 -1.74
N PHE A 95 20.17 9.49 -0.81
CA PHE A 95 20.06 9.81 0.62
C PHE A 95 21.34 9.51 1.41
N GLY A 96 22.34 8.90 0.78
CA GLY A 96 23.56 8.47 1.47
C GLY A 96 23.30 7.37 2.50
N GLU A 97 24.07 7.41 3.60
CA GLU A 97 23.96 6.40 4.68
C GLU A 97 22.76 6.68 5.62
N SER A 98 22.38 7.95 5.81
CA SER A 98 21.21 8.37 6.61
C SER A 98 20.87 9.83 6.31
N CYS A 99 19.60 10.10 6.09
CA CYS A 99 19.05 11.41 5.80
C CYS A 99 17.64 11.51 6.39
N VAL A 100 17.43 12.47 7.30
CA VAL A 100 16.09 12.82 7.78
C VAL A 100 15.54 13.93 6.87
N GLY A 101 14.52 13.61 6.08
CA GLY A 101 13.98 14.49 5.06
C GLY A 101 12.48 14.73 5.23
N TYR A 102 11.79 14.70 4.11
CA TYR A 102 10.36 14.95 4.00
C TYR A 102 9.54 14.19 5.04
N LEU A 103 8.62 14.90 5.70
CA LEU A 103 7.78 14.41 6.81
C LEU A 103 8.55 13.81 7.99
N GLY A 104 9.86 14.15 8.16
CA GLY A 104 10.67 13.71 9.28
C GLY A 104 11.08 12.24 9.26
N LEU A 105 10.95 11.56 8.11
CA LEU A 105 11.32 10.16 7.96
C LEU A 105 12.82 10.02 7.71
N GLU A 106 13.44 9.05 8.37
CA GLU A 106 14.82 8.67 8.11
C GLU A 106 14.90 7.77 6.88
N ARG A 107 15.72 8.17 5.90
CA ARG A 107 15.94 7.43 4.65
C ARG A 107 17.42 7.21 4.39
N SER A 108 17.75 6.14 3.68
CA SER A 108 19.09 5.87 3.15
C SER A 108 19.00 5.15 1.81
N GLY A 109 20.11 5.13 1.05
CA GLY A 109 20.16 4.51 -0.28
C GLY A 109 19.63 5.42 -1.37
N ILE A 110 19.18 4.83 -2.49
CA ILE A 110 18.92 5.56 -3.73
C ILE A 110 17.53 5.24 -4.27
N ILE A 111 16.83 6.29 -4.74
CA ILE A 111 15.64 6.19 -5.60
C ILE A 111 16.01 6.66 -6.99
N MET A 112 15.60 5.91 -8.02
CA MET A 112 15.73 6.29 -9.42
C MET A 112 14.33 6.43 -10.03
N ALA A 113 14.00 7.62 -10.56
CA ALA A 113 12.74 7.89 -11.22
C ALA A 113 12.97 8.31 -12.67
N THR A 114 12.52 7.51 -13.63
CA THR A 114 12.64 7.80 -15.08
C THR A 114 11.31 8.34 -15.59
N PHE A 115 11.36 9.54 -16.13
CA PHE A 115 10.22 10.25 -16.74
C PHE A 115 10.34 10.20 -18.27
N THR A 116 9.27 9.87 -18.98
CA THR A 116 9.19 9.93 -20.44
C THR A 116 8.70 11.28 -20.96
N GLY A 117 8.20 12.15 -20.09
CA GLY A 117 7.67 13.49 -20.38
C GLY A 117 7.35 14.27 -19.11
N PRO A 118 6.77 15.48 -19.21
CA PRO A 118 6.29 16.25 -18.07
C PRO A 118 5.19 15.52 -17.29
N TYR A 119 5.14 15.70 -15.97
CA TYR A 119 4.25 14.97 -15.06
C TYR A 119 2.75 15.07 -15.43
N ALA A 120 2.29 16.28 -15.72
CA ALA A 120 0.89 16.55 -16.07
C ALA A 120 0.54 16.28 -17.55
N THR A 121 1.47 15.76 -18.35
CA THR A 121 1.23 15.49 -19.77
C THR A 121 0.68 14.08 -19.98
N ALA A 122 -0.47 13.94 -20.62
CA ALA A 122 -1.08 12.67 -20.96
C ALA A 122 -0.11 11.76 -21.75
N GLY A 123 -0.05 10.49 -21.39
CA GLY A 123 0.88 9.51 -21.96
C GLY A 123 2.27 9.50 -21.31
N THR A 124 2.57 10.43 -20.39
CA THR A 124 3.83 10.38 -19.62
C THR A 124 3.83 9.16 -18.72
N THR A 125 4.92 8.41 -18.78
CA THR A 125 5.21 7.28 -17.90
C THR A 125 6.32 7.65 -16.94
N ILE A 126 6.13 7.34 -15.66
CA ILE A 126 7.12 7.51 -14.60
C ILE A 126 7.41 6.12 -14.02
N THR A 127 8.65 5.67 -14.12
CA THR A 127 9.09 4.39 -13.55
C THR A 127 10.04 4.66 -12.39
N VAL A 128 9.69 4.17 -11.21
CA VAL A 128 10.46 4.35 -9.97
C VAL A 128 11.02 3.00 -9.53
N THR A 129 12.32 2.96 -9.29
CA THR A 129 13.05 1.81 -8.74
C THR A 129 13.96 2.27 -7.60
N THR A 130 14.42 1.34 -6.80
CA THR A 130 15.25 1.61 -5.62
C THR A 130 16.55 0.82 -5.68
N ASP A 131 17.61 1.34 -5.05
CA ASP A 131 18.86 0.62 -4.82
C ASP A 131 19.30 0.80 -3.36
N ASN A 132 19.28 -0.31 -2.60
CA ASN A 132 19.55 -0.33 -1.17
C ASN A 132 18.79 0.77 -0.40
N TYR A 133 17.54 1.01 -0.77
CA TYR A 133 16.72 2.06 -0.20
C TYR A 133 15.99 1.58 1.05
N TYR A 134 16.07 2.39 2.09
CA TYR A 134 15.44 2.13 3.39
C TYR A 134 14.65 3.34 3.85
N VAL A 135 13.52 3.09 4.51
CA VAL A 135 12.72 4.08 5.25
C VAL A 135 12.51 3.56 6.66
N ASN A 136 12.91 4.34 7.67
CA ASN A 136 12.80 3.95 9.08
C ASN A 136 13.28 2.50 9.36
N GLY A 137 14.39 2.10 8.72
CA GLY A 137 14.98 0.76 8.86
C GLY A 137 14.35 -0.33 7.99
N ASN A 138 13.19 -0.10 7.36
CA ASN A 138 12.57 -1.04 6.43
C ASN A 138 13.15 -0.88 5.03
N LYS A 139 13.65 -1.97 4.43
CA LYS A 139 14.13 -1.98 3.04
C LYS A 139 12.97 -2.08 2.07
N ILE A 140 12.95 -1.22 1.05
CA ILE A 140 11.91 -1.17 0.03
C ILE A 140 12.50 -1.54 -1.33
N GLU A 141 11.99 -2.58 -1.95
CA GLU A 141 12.40 -3.09 -3.26
C GLU A 141 11.16 -3.27 -4.16
N GLY A 142 11.35 -3.21 -5.47
CA GLY A 142 10.29 -3.36 -6.47
C GLY A 142 10.29 -2.25 -7.50
N THR A 143 9.36 -2.33 -8.43
CA THR A 143 9.18 -1.32 -9.49
C THR A 143 7.79 -0.72 -9.38
N LYS A 144 7.71 0.61 -9.22
CA LYS A 144 6.46 1.36 -9.31
C LYS A 144 6.41 2.09 -10.64
N THR A 145 5.28 1.98 -11.34
CA THR A 145 5.04 2.68 -12.60
C THR A 145 3.76 3.50 -12.48
N LEU A 146 3.82 4.76 -12.89
CA LEU A 146 2.66 5.63 -13.09
C LEU A 146 2.55 5.98 -14.56
N VAL A 147 1.35 5.94 -15.12
CA VAL A 147 1.05 6.44 -16.46
C VAL A 147 -0.03 7.51 -16.32
N ASN A 148 0.26 8.73 -16.81
CA ASN A 148 -0.75 9.78 -16.90
C ASN A 148 -1.71 9.42 -18.04
N GLU A 149 -2.94 9.09 -17.71
CA GLU A 149 -3.99 8.70 -18.66
C GLU A 149 -4.74 9.90 -19.26
N GLY A 150 -4.40 11.12 -18.83
CA GLY A 150 -5.09 12.34 -19.22
C GLY A 150 -6.22 12.70 -18.26
N LEU A 151 -7.29 13.30 -18.79
CA LEU A 151 -8.44 13.72 -17.99
C LEU A 151 -9.50 12.61 -17.93
N ASN A 152 -10.07 12.41 -16.76
CA ASN A 152 -11.26 11.57 -16.58
C ASN A 152 -12.55 12.33 -16.95
N ASP A 153 -13.72 11.69 -16.76
CA ASP A 153 -15.02 12.28 -17.08
C ASP A 153 -15.36 13.50 -16.20
N ASP A 154 -14.74 13.63 -15.03
CA ASP A 154 -14.88 14.77 -14.12
C ASP A 154 -13.93 15.93 -14.47
N GLY A 155 -13.01 15.71 -15.43
CA GLY A 155 -12.03 16.70 -15.87
C GLY A 155 -10.75 16.73 -15.03
N ASN A 156 -10.54 15.76 -14.16
CA ASN A 156 -9.34 15.63 -13.34
C ASN A 156 -8.27 14.77 -14.04
N ILE A 157 -7.00 15.13 -13.88
CA ILE A 157 -5.90 14.25 -14.29
C ILE A 157 -5.95 12.96 -13.46
N TYR A 158 -5.81 11.82 -14.13
CA TYR A 158 -5.70 10.56 -13.43
C TYR A 158 -4.54 9.72 -13.96
N PHE A 159 -4.06 8.82 -13.11
CA PHE A 159 -2.94 7.95 -13.39
C PHE A 159 -3.35 6.49 -13.19
N SER A 160 -2.93 5.61 -14.08
CA SER A 160 -2.81 4.20 -13.74
C SER A 160 -1.50 3.98 -12.99
N VAL A 161 -1.58 3.21 -11.89
CA VAL A 161 -0.46 2.92 -11.00
C VAL A 161 -0.30 1.42 -10.87
N ALA A 162 0.91 0.93 -11.12
CA ALA A 162 1.28 -0.45 -10.88
C ALA A 162 2.51 -0.55 -9.99
N VAL A 163 2.51 -1.51 -9.07
CA VAL A 163 3.70 -1.97 -8.36
C VAL A 163 3.89 -3.43 -8.69
N VAL A 164 5.10 -3.79 -9.10
CA VAL A 164 5.48 -5.16 -9.47
C VAL A 164 6.72 -5.56 -8.69
N ASP A 165 6.72 -6.81 -8.22
CA ASP A 165 7.80 -7.37 -7.41
C ASP A 165 8.11 -6.53 -6.15
N GLY A 166 7.07 -5.93 -5.56
CA GLY A 166 7.20 -5.17 -4.32
C GLY A 166 7.60 -6.10 -3.17
N LEU A 167 8.69 -5.73 -2.48
CA LEU A 167 9.20 -6.47 -1.34
C LEU A 167 9.65 -5.49 -0.26
N ILE A 168 9.05 -5.59 0.90
CA ILE A 168 9.47 -4.86 2.08
C ILE A 168 10.15 -5.85 3.03
N THR A 169 11.42 -5.58 3.36
CA THR A 169 12.11 -6.28 4.44
C THR A 169 12.09 -5.40 5.67
N LEU A 170 11.35 -5.82 6.69
CA LEU A 170 11.23 -5.10 7.95
C LEU A 170 12.56 -5.05 8.69
N GLU A 171 12.77 -4.05 9.54
CA GLU A 171 13.97 -3.96 10.40
C GLU A 171 14.19 -5.23 11.23
N THR A 172 13.12 -5.92 11.59
CA THR A 172 13.12 -7.19 12.33
C THR A 172 13.50 -8.40 11.48
N GLY A 173 13.58 -8.26 10.14
CA GLY A 173 14.02 -9.25 9.17
C GLY A 173 12.90 -10.06 8.50
N GLU A 174 11.62 -9.89 8.90
CA GLU A 174 10.51 -10.49 8.19
C GLU A 174 10.24 -9.75 6.87
N THR A 175 9.59 -10.43 5.93
CA THR A 175 9.31 -9.88 4.60
C THR A 175 7.82 -9.80 4.31
N ILE A 176 7.45 -8.78 3.53
CA ILE A 176 6.11 -8.58 2.98
C ILE A 176 6.28 -8.46 1.46
N SER A 177 5.68 -9.37 0.67
CA SER A 177 5.57 -9.15 -0.77
C SER A 177 4.29 -8.41 -1.10
N TRP A 178 4.32 -7.55 -2.13
CA TRP A 178 3.17 -6.72 -2.46
C TRP A 178 3.20 -6.25 -3.92
N ASP A 179 2.19 -6.61 -4.68
CA ASP A 179 1.92 -6.11 -6.02
C ASP A 179 0.62 -5.30 -6.00
N ALA A 180 0.53 -4.24 -6.79
CA ALA A 180 -0.66 -3.39 -6.83
C ALA A 180 -1.00 -2.94 -8.25
N THR A 181 -2.29 -2.78 -8.50
CA THR A 181 -2.84 -2.15 -9.71
C THR A 181 -3.98 -1.22 -9.30
N ARG A 182 -3.76 0.07 -9.45
CA ARG A 182 -4.65 1.12 -8.93
C ARG A 182 -4.85 2.23 -9.92
N THR A 183 -5.89 3.02 -9.71
CA THR A 183 -6.11 4.32 -10.33
C THR A 183 -5.89 5.39 -9.27
N ARG A 184 -5.17 6.46 -9.62
CA ARG A 184 -4.93 7.63 -8.77
C ARG A 184 -5.44 8.87 -9.48
N GLU A 185 -6.47 9.50 -8.96
CA GLU A 185 -7.07 10.73 -9.48
C GLU A 185 -6.51 11.94 -8.72
N TRP A 186 -6.08 12.98 -9.41
CA TRP A 186 -5.62 14.24 -8.82
C TRP A 186 -6.82 15.17 -8.66
N ARG A 187 -7.36 15.26 -7.45
CA ARG A 187 -8.61 15.98 -7.16
C ARG A 187 -8.43 17.45 -6.88
N GLU A 188 -7.35 17.79 -6.17
CA GLU A 188 -7.06 19.18 -5.80
C GLU A 188 -5.55 19.43 -5.93
N GLY A 189 -5.16 20.72 -6.09
CA GLY A 189 -3.76 21.14 -6.17
C GLY A 189 -3.18 21.23 -7.58
N GLU A 190 -3.81 20.66 -8.63
CA GLU A 190 -3.29 20.70 -10.01
C GLU A 190 -2.96 22.10 -10.52
N GLY A 191 -3.74 23.12 -10.10
CA GLY A 191 -3.59 24.51 -10.53
C GLY A 191 -2.57 25.31 -9.73
N THR A 192 -1.93 24.75 -8.74
CA THR A 192 -0.97 25.41 -7.86
C THR A 192 0.46 24.93 -8.09
N LEU A 193 1.42 25.56 -7.42
CA LEU A 193 2.82 25.12 -7.44
C LEU A 193 3.22 24.41 -6.14
N ALA A 194 2.32 24.40 -5.15
CA ALA A 194 2.55 23.77 -3.86
C ALA A 194 2.12 22.30 -3.95
N LEU A 195 2.99 21.38 -3.54
CA LEU A 195 2.64 19.96 -3.47
C LEU A 195 1.81 19.64 -2.23
N GLU A 196 1.88 20.49 -1.21
CA GLU A 196 1.22 20.30 0.07
C GLU A 196 -0.30 20.39 -0.02
N ASP A 197 -0.85 21.08 -1.03
CA ASP A 197 -2.28 21.18 -1.27
C ASP A 197 -2.81 20.15 -2.27
N ASP A 198 -1.93 19.24 -2.75
CA ASP A 198 -2.32 18.15 -3.61
C ASP A 198 -3.12 17.09 -2.84
N ILE A 199 -4.31 16.80 -3.35
CA ILE A 199 -5.17 15.74 -2.85
C ILE A 199 -5.44 14.71 -3.95
N TYR A 200 -5.19 13.47 -3.64
CA TYR A 200 -5.43 12.35 -4.55
C TYR A 200 -6.48 11.38 -3.99
N ALA A 201 -7.33 10.88 -4.88
CA ALA A 201 -8.18 9.73 -4.60
C ALA A 201 -7.61 8.49 -5.29
N ILE A 202 -7.53 7.39 -4.54
CA ILE A 202 -7.00 6.12 -5.00
C ILE A 202 -8.14 5.11 -5.04
N SER A 203 -8.29 4.42 -6.17
CA SER A 203 -9.29 3.37 -6.39
C SER A 203 -8.63 2.12 -6.99
N ASP A 204 -9.38 1.04 -7.10
CA ASP A 204 -8.95 -0.15 -7.84
C ASP A 204 -8.54 0.22 -9.26
N GLY A 205 -7.57 -0.48 -9.81
CA GLY A 205 -7.16 -0.31 -11.20
C GLY A 205 -8.27 -0.71 -12.17
N ILE A 206 -8.37 -0.01 -13.29
CA ILE A 206 -9.40 -0.28 -14.29
C ILE A 206 -9.23 -1.71 -14.84
N GLY A 207 -10.23 -2.56 -14.60
CA GLY A 207 -10.24 -3.96 -15.03
C GLY A 207 -9.31 -4.87 -14.22
N ALA A 208 -8.76 -4.40 -13.11
CA ALA A 208 -7.99 -5.23 -12.20
C ALA A 208 -8.90 -6.12 -11.34
N ASP A 209 -8.45 -7.34 -11.07
CA ASP A 209 -9.16 -8.25 -10.16
C ASP A 209 -9.04 -7.81 -8.69
N PHE A 210 -7.95 -7.11 -8.35
CA PHE A 210 -7.63 -6.63 -7.00
C PHE A 210 -6.89 -5.29 -7.06
N ALA A 211 -7.05 -4.46 -6.03
CA ALA A 211 -6.26 -3.24 -5.84
C ALA A 211 -4.80 -3.58 -5.51
N ALA A 212 -4.60 -4.63 -4.71
CA ALA A 212 -3.30 -5.21 -4.44
C ALA A 212 -3.42 -6.69 -4.05
N SER A 213 -2.29 -7.39 -4.13
CA SER A 213 -2.11 -8.75 -3.62
C SER A 213 -0.72 -8.90 -3.03
N GLY A 214 -0.55 -9.82 -2.08
CA GLY A 214 0.74 -10.01 -1.43
C GLY A 214 0.78 -11.21 -0.51
N ILE A 215 1.92 -11.34 0.19
CA ILE A 215 2.13 -12.31 1.26
C ILE A 215 2.57 -11.52 2.49
N ASN A 216 1.86 -11.66 3.60
CA ASN A 216 2.19 -10.97 4.83
C ASN A 216 3.43 -11.58 5.53
N ARG A 217 3.96 -10.93 6.55
CA ARG A 217 5.12 -11.38 7.32
C ARG A 217 4.99 -12.79 7.92
N ASN A 218 3.78 -13.30 8.06
CA ASN A 218 3.49 -14.64 8.58
C ASN A 218 3.36 -15.69 7.47
N GLY A 219 3.61 -15.31 6.19
CA GLY A 219 3.51 -16.20 5.04
C GLY A 219 2.09 -16.46 4.56
N VAL A 220 1.11 -15.65 4.96
CA VAL A 220 -0.30 -15.75 4.53
C VAL A 220 -0.52 -14.83 3.33
N ALA A 221 -0.98 -15.40 2.21
CA ALA A 221 -1.36 -14.63 1.04
C ALA A 221 -2.61 -13.78 1.33
N PHE A 222 -2.71 -12.62 0.70
CA PHE A 222 -3.89 -11.75 0.81
C PHE A 222 -4.14 -10.98 -0.48
N THR A 223 -5.37 -10.53 -0.65
CA THR A 223 -5.80 -9.61 -1.71
C THR A 223 -6.54 -8.43 -1.09
N THR A 224 -6.59 -7.31 -1.83
CA THR A 224 -7.31 -6.11 -1.35
C THR A 224 -8.24 -5.56 -2.42
N HIS A 225 -9.34 -4.94 -1.98
CA HIS A 225 -10.23 -4.11 -2.78
C HIS A 225 -10.44 -2.76 -2.08
N ILE A 226 -10.55 -1.71 -2.85
CA ILE A 226 -10.88 -0.37 -2.34
C ILE A 226 -12.39 -0.21 -2.46
N ALA A 227 -13.10 -0.37 -1.33
CA ALA A 227 -14.56 -0.28 -1.26
C ALA A 227 -15.04 1.17 -1.35
N GLU A 228 -14.29 2.11 -0.73
CA GLU A 228 -14.47 3.55 -0.88
C GLU A 228 -13.11 4.18 -1.23
N PRO A 229 -13.04 5.16 -2.17
CA PRO A 229 -11.77 5.74 -2.61
C PRO A 229 -10.92 6.20 -1.43
N LEU A 230 -9.66 5.77 -1.41
CA LEU A 230 -8.72 6.18 -0.39
C LEU A 230 -8.21 7.58 -0.70
N VAL A 231 -8.30 8.48 0.27
CA VAL A 231 -7.83 9.86 0.13
C VAL A 231 -6.43 10.01 0.68
N LYS A 232 -5.53 10.53 -0.15
CA LYS A 232 -4.14 10.83 0.19
C LYS A 232 -3.89 12.32 0.00
N GLU A 233 -3.61 13.00 1.11
CA GLU A 233 -3.10 14.37 1.14
C GLU A 233 -1.57 14.35 1.15
N MET A 234 -0.94 15.24 0.37
CA MET A 234 0.52 15.21 0.21
C MET A 234 1.26 15.77 1.42
N ASP A 235 0.60 16.55 2.27
CA ASP A 235 1.14 17.03 3.56
C ASP A 235 0.93 16.03 4.72
N CYS A 236 0.26 14.91 4.46
CA CYS A 236 0.03 13.84 5.44
C CYS A 236 0.74 12.54 5.05
N ILE A 237 1.38 11.86 6.01
CA ILE A 237 2.00 10.55 5.80
C ILE A 237 0.95 9.48 5.50
N TRP A 238 -0.20 9.57 6.18
CA TRP A 238 -1.23 8.54 6.21
C TRP A 238 -2.25 8.73 5.08
N ILE A 239 -3.00 7.67 4.77
CA ILE A 239 -4.30 7.77 4.12
C ILE A 239 -5.23 8.39 5.16
N VAL A 240 -5.99 9.41 4.78
CA VAL A 240 -6.81 10.20 5.72
C VAL A 240 -8.28 9.77 5.74
N SER A 241 -8.76 9.11 4.68
CA SER A 241 -10.13 8.55 4.64
C SER A 241 -10.28 7.49 3.55
N GLY A 242 -11.43 6.82 3.55
CA GLY A 242 -11.77 5.75 2.62
C GLY A 242 -11.77 4.38 3.27
N ILE A 243 -12.24 3.36 2.55
CA ILE A 243 -12.40 2.00 3.05
C ILE A 243 -11.66 1.01 2.16
N LEU A 244 -10.82 0.20 2.79
CA LEU A 244 -10.09 -0.89 2.17
C LEU A 244 -10.54 -2.24 2.73
N GLU A 245 -10.91 -3.14 1.85
CA GLU A 245 -11.13 -4.55 2.18
C GLU A 245 -9.85 -5.35 1.99
N VAL A 246 -9.43 -6.09 3.02
CA VAL A 246 -8.28 -7.00 2.97
C VAL A 246 -8.77 -8.43 3.22
N THR A 247 -8.51 -9.34 2.28
CA THR A 247 -8.93 -10.74 2.37
C THR A 247 -7.72 -11.65 2.43
N PRO A 248 -7.28 -12.10 3.62
CA PRO A 248 -6.24 -13.11 3.75
C PRO A 248 -6.77 -14.48 3.34
N GLU A 249 -5.90 -15.30 2.78
CA GLU A 249 -6.26 -16.64 2.33
C GLU A 249 -6.81 -17.50 3.47
N GLY A 250 -8.01 -18.04 3.25
CA GLY A 250 -8.69 -18.91 4.22
C GLY A 250 -9.25 -18.22 5.46
N LEU A 251 -9.25 -16.89 5.51
CA LEU A 251 -9.76 -16.10 6.61
C LEU A 251 -10.89 -15.16 6.15
N THR A 252 -11.60 -14.55 7.11
CA THR A 252 -12.67 -13.58 6.85
C THR A 252 -12.08 -12.28 6.29
N THR A 253 -12.74 -11.62 5.33
CA THR A 253 -12.39 -10.27 4.89
C THR A 253 -12.39 -9.29 6.04
N ARG A 254 -11.39 -8.42 6.08
CA ARG A 254 -11.25 -7.30 7.01
C ARG A 254 -11.61 -6.03 6.28
N GLU A 255 -12.42 -5.21 6.90
CA GLU A 255 -12.68 -3.85 6.48
C GLU A 255 -11.81 -2.91 7.30
N LEU A 256 -11.03 -2.08 6.64
CA LEU A 256 -10.15 -1.07 7.23
C LEU A 256 -10.67 0.30 6.83
N ASP A 257 -11.26 1.01 7.77
CA ASP A 257 -11.77 2.37 7.63
C ASP A 257 -10.70 3.35 8.15
N PHE A 258 -10.21 4.21 7.27
CA PHE A 258 -9.15 5.19 7.57
C PHE A 258 -9.65 6.47 8.23
N GLY A 259 -10.96 6.60 8.48
CA GLY A 259 -11.53 7.70 9.26
C GLY A 259 -12.10 8.83 8.43
N ASP A 260 -12.10 10.03 9.02
CA ASP A 260 -12.93 11.16 8.62
C ASP A 260 -12.17 12.29 7.86
N GLY A 261 -10.95 12.06 7.47
CA GLY A 261 -10.08 13.06 6.81
C GLY A 261 -9.04 13.68 7.74
N SER A 262 -8.96 13.26 9.00
CA SER A 262 -7.92 13.73 9.91
C SER A 262 -6.57 13.10 9.56
N CYS A 263 -5.49 13.91 9.54
CA CYS A 263 -4.14 13.38 9.35
C CYS A 263 -3.63 12.76 10.66
N ASP A 264 -3.91 11.47 10.84
CA ASP A 264 -3.42 10.68 11.97
C ASP A 264 -3.17 9.22 11.54
N ASN A 265 -2.69 8.39 12.44
CA ASN A 265 -2.40 6.98 12.19
C ASN A 265 -3.45 6.03 12.77
N ASN A 266 -4.64 6.50 13.06
CA ASN A 266 -5.72 5.68 13.56
C ASN A 266 -6.54 5.11 12.40
N ALA A 267 -7.02 3.89 12.58
CA ALA A 267 -7.98 3.28 11.68
C ALA A 267 -8.90 2.34 12.46
N THR A 268 -10.10 2.14 11.95
CA THR A 268 -11.03 1.16 12.49
C THR A 268 -10.98 -0.12 11.68
N LEU A 269 -10.65 -1.25 12.32
CA LEU A 269 -10.64 -2.57 11.71
C LEU A 269 -11.85 -3.37 12.11
N THR A 270 -12.62 -3.87 11.14
CA THR A 270 -13.78 -4.73 11.33
C THR A 270 -13.55 -6.12 10.72
N ILE A 271 -13.75 -7.18 11.49
CA ILE A 271 -13.68 -8.59 11.08
C ILE A 271 -15.00 -9.28 11.46
N GLY A 272 -15.92 -9.41 10.52
CA GLY A 272 -17.27 -9.92 10.80
C GLY A 272 -18.02 -9.06 11.83
N ALA A 273 -18.24 -9.57 13.03
CA ALA A 273 -18.89 -8.82 14.13
C ALA A 273 -17.90 -8.17 15.11
N PHE A 274 -16.60 -8.33 14.88
CA PHE A 274 -15.56 -7.76 15.74
C PHE A 274 -15.05 -6.46 15.13
N THR A 275 -15.08 -5.38 15.90
CA THR A 275 -14.57 -4.07 15.50
C THR A 275 -13.57 -3.58 16.55
N THR A 276 -12.45 -3.04 16.13
CA THR A 276 -11.41 -2.50 17.02
C THR A 276 -10.69 -1.33 16.35
N GLU A 277 -10.23 -0.40 17.14
CA GLU A 277 -9.29 0.64 16.72
C GLU A 277 -7.88 0.03 16.59
N ILE A 278 -7.16 0.39 15.56
CA ILE A 278 -5.76 0.03 15.36
C ILE A 278 -4.94 1.28 15.05
N THR A 279 -3.65 1.19 15.36
CA THR A 279 -2.67 2.20 14.96
C THR A 279 -1.91 1.68 13.76
N LEU A 280 -1.94 2.43 12.68
CA LEU A 280 -1.25 2.07 11.44
C LEU A 280 0.27 2.23 11.64
N PRO A 281 1.06 1.21 11.29
CA PRO A 281 2.51 1.30 11.30
C PRO A 281 3.00 2.11 10.11
N TYR A 282 4.19 2.64 10.25
CA TYR A 282 4.92 3.28 9.17
C TYR A 282 6.31 2.67 9.02
#